data_712d1e113e062f4337a598f80a226907
#
_entry.id   712d1e113e062f4337a598f80a226907
#
_cell.length_a   1.000
_cell.length_b   1.000
_cell.length_c   1.000
_cell.angle_alpha   90.00
_cell.angle_beta   90.00
_cell.angle_gamma   90.00
#
_symmetry.space_group_name_H-M   'P 1'
#
loop_
_entity.id
_entity.type
_entity.pdbx_description
1 polymer ?
#
loop_
_entity_poly.entity_id
_entity_poly.type
_entity_poly.pdbx_seq_one_letter_code
_entity_poly.pdbx_strand_id
1 'polypeptide(L)'
;DASIGMRPGEILSMNDALYGMLLASANEVSYAIAESVGKKMGGGFETFIQKMNERCEELGCTGSHWTNANGLHDENHYTTAHDMALIGSAVYQFDKFREVTQTLNYTIPPTNLVNESRTFQQNHKMLWVGAHYSYDYCTGGKTGYTDQAKTTLVTMADNADMQLVAVVLEDQGDVYVDTRAMFDYVYANFSKVFLNEHDKPDGVRKFKTEDAYVVLPKGIDVSSLEHEITITDRQNAAGKLTYLYKGQNVGTVEVKLTADYIKEETGYNIEPEMKSVGKKSTDKEEKTEMPIYVKLLIAVVLLVIILLAVLFSLLKYRQVKRRRARQLARKRKKALERRRSNTEQTGENAFRRQSSAGRRKNTQIRNRQVDDRRSGSYRRRDREG
;
A
#
# COMPACT_ATOMS: atom_id res chain seq x y z
N ASP A 1 10.79 22.34 12.79
CA ASP A 1 11.19 21.03 12.29
C ASP A 1 10.48 19.95 13.10
N ALA A 2 10.08 18.86 12.45
CA ALA A 2 9.45 17.72 13.13
C ALA A 2 10.49 16.98 13.98
N SER A 3 10.18 16.77 15.27
CA SER A 3 11.10 16.20 16.26
C SER A 3 10.33 15.43 17.32
N ILE A 4 10.96 14.41 17.89
CA ILE A 4 10.50 13.73 19.12
C ILE A 4 11.27 14.20 20.37
N GLY A 5 12.14 15.20 20.23
CA GLY A 5 13.00 15.70 21.29
C GLY A 5 14.11 14.73 21.68
N MET A 6 14.63 13.94 20.74
CA MET A 6 15.78 13.08 20.98
C MET A 6 17.01 13.91 21.33
N ARG A 7 17.76 13.48 22.33
CA ARG A 7 18.91 14.21 22.86
C ARG A 7 20.23 13.57 22.41
N PRO A 8 21.31 14.35 22.25
CA PRO A 8 22.63 13.78 22.01
C PRO A 8 23.02 12.76 23.10
N GLY A 9 23.41 11.54 22.69
CA GLY A 9 23.73 10.44 23.61
C GLY A 9 22.50 9.63 24.09
N GLU A 10 21.30 9.96 23.64
CA GLU A 10 20.12 9.14 23.90
C GLU A 10 20.15 7.86 23.08
N ILE A 11 19.76 6.75 23.71
CA ILE A 11 19.74 5.42 23.10
C ILE A 11 18.28 5.01 22.86
N LEU A 12 17.91 4.83 21.61
CA LEU A 12 16.62 4.24 21.19
C LEU A 12 16.86 2.85 20.60
N SER A 13 15.91 1.95 20.79
CA SER A 13 15.88 0.74 19.97
C SER A 13 15.62 1.13 18.51
N MET A 14 16.09 0.31 17.54
CA MET A 14 15.78 0.54 16.13
C MET A 14 14.26 0.53 15.89
N ASN A 15 13.52 -0.28 16.63
CA ASN A 15 12.05 -0.30 16.55
C ASN A 15 11.44 1.05 16.95
N ASP A 16 11.83 1.60 18.10
CA ASP A 16 11.33 2.90 18.58
C ASP A 16 11.73 4.05 17.64
N ALA A 17 12.96 3.97 17.11
CA ALA A 17 13.45 4.94 16.14
C ALA A 17 12.62 4.93 14.84
N LEU A 18 12.26 3.75 14.30
CA LEU A 18 11.39 3.64 13.12
C LEU A 18 10.01 4.26 13.38
N TYR A 19 9.42 4.06 14.56
CA TYR A 19 8.16 4.71 14.92
C TYR A 19 8.31 6.23 15.06
N GLY A 20 9.37 6.70 15.70
CA GLY A 20 9.66 8.13 15.81
C GLY A 20 9.84 8.80 14.45
N MET A 21 10.55 8.15 13.53
CA MET A 21 10.78 8.63 12.16
C MET A 21 9.50 8.61 11.32
N LEU A 22 8.74 7.52 11.32
CA LEU A 22 7.62 7.35 10.37
C LEU A 22 6.31 7.95 10.88
N LEU A 23 6.00 7.92 12.17
CA LEU A 23 4.78 8.52 12.72
C LEU A 23 4.94 10.01 13.00
N ALA A 24 5.96 10.38 13.78
CA ALA A 24 6.21 11.76 14.19
C ALA A 24 7.02 12.56 13.16
N SER A 25 7.56 11.89 12.13
CA SER A 25 8.42 12.53 11.11
C SER A 25 9.70 13.14 11.69
N ALA A 26 10.27 12.56 12.76
CA ALA A 26 11.39 13.12 13.50
C ALA A 26 12.67 13.17 12.65
N ASN A 27 13.13 14.37 12.32
CA ASN A 27 14.31 14.62 11.48
C ASN A 27 15.60 14.12 12.15
N GLU A 28 15.77 14.41 13.43
CA GLU A 28 16.93 13.99 14.22
C GLU A 28 17.03 12.47 14.36
N VAL A 29 15.90 11.78 14.37
CA VAL A 29 15.87 10.30 14.42
C VAL A 29 16.31 9.71 13.09
N SER A 30 15.86 10.30 11.97
CA SER A 30 16.29 9.87 10.63
C SER A 30 17.82 10.01 10.48
N TYR A 31 18.38 11.12 10.98
CA TYR A 31 19.82 11.34 11.00
C TYR A 31 20.55 10.30 11.87
N ALA A 32 20.04 10.04 13.08
CA ALA A 32 20.62 9.06 14.01
C ALA A 32 20.59 7.62 13.44
N ILE A 33 19.51 7.25 12.73
CA ILE A 33 19.41 5.96 12.01
C ILE A 33 20.49 5.90 10.92
N ALA A 34 20.59 6.94 10.08
CA ALA A 34 21.55 6.99 8.99
C ALA A 34 23.00 6.87 9.49
N GLU A 35 23.35 7.62 10.55
CA GLU A 35 24.66 7.56 11.17
C GLU A 35 24.95 6.16 11.77
N SER A 36 23.98 5.61 12.52
CA SER A 36 24.13 4.30 13.18
C SER A 36 24.29 3.16 12.19
N VAL A 37 23.47 3.16 11.12
CA VAL A 37 23.53 2.14 10.08
C VAL A 37 24.79 2.31 9.22
N GLY A 38 25.13 3.55 8.85
CA GLY A 38 26.36 3.84 8.11
C GLY A 38 27.62 3.40 8.85
N LYS A 39 27.67 3.57 10.17
CA LYS A 39 28.75 3.01 11.01
C LYS A 39 28.83 1.48 10.93
N LYS A 40 27.72 0.78 10.94
CA LYS A 40 27.68 -0.69 10.76
C LYS A 40 28.11 -1.13 9.37
N MET A 41 27.99 -0.25 8.37
CA MET A 41 28.47 -0.48 7.01
C MET A 41 29.96 -0.13 6.82
N GLY A 42 30.65 0.22 7.88
CA GLY A 42 32.09 0.54 7.86
C GLY A 42 32.42 2.02 7.58
N GLY A 43 31.44 2.91 7.63
CA GLY A 43 31.62 4.36 7.43
C GLY A 43 30.84 5.19 8.43
N GLY A 44 30.01 6.12 7.96
CA GLY A 44 29.19 7.00 8.77
C GLY A 44 27.93 7.45 8.01
N PHE A 45 27.45 8.64 8.33
CA PHE A 45 26.27 9.25 7.69
C PHE A 45 26.39 9.26 6.16
N GLU A 46 27.51 9.72 5.62
CA GLU A 46 27.73 9.80 4.17
C GLU A 46 27.67 8.44 3.47
N THR A 47 28.18 7.37 4.14
CA THR A 47 28.08 6.01 3.63
C THR A 47 26.63 5.55 3.50
N PHE A 48 25.76 5.97 4.44
CA PHE A 48 24.34 5.68 4.36
C PHE A 48 23.66 6.45 3.21
N ILE A 49 23.99 7.73 3.03
CA ILE A 49 23.46 8.55 1.93
C ILE A 49 23.89 7.99 0.57
N GLN A 50 25.16 7.61 0.44
CA GLN A 50 25.64 6.91 -0.75
C GLN A 50 24.79 5.65 -1.02
N LYS A 51 24.55 4.83 0.01
CA LYS A 51 23.72 3.62 -0.15
C LYS A 51 22.25 3.91 -0.51
N MET A 52 21.70 5.04 -0.06
CA MET A 52 20.37 5.48 -0.50
C MET A 52 20.36 5.77 -2.01
N ASN A 53 21.36 6.46 -2.53
CA ASN A 53 21.48 6.73 -3.97
C ASN A 53 21.70 5.44 -4.78
N GLU A 54 22.63 4.59 -4.37
CA GLU A 54 22.83 3.27 -5.00
C GLU A 54 21.53 2.45 -5.04
N ARG A 55 20.78 2.44 -3.92
CA ARG A 55 19.51 1.71 -3.87
C ARG A 55 18.47 2.31 -4.80
N CYS A 56 18.47 3.60 -4.96
CA CYS A 56 17.59 4.32 -5.90
C CYS A 56 17.88 3.89 -7.35
N GLU A 57 19.16 3.84 -7.74
CA GLU A 57 19.59 3.33 -9.05
C GLU A 57 19.20 1.86 -9.27
N GLU A 58 19.42 0.98 -8.26
CA GLU A 58 19.01 -0.43 -8.30
C GLU A 58 17.50 -0.61 -8.52
N LEU A 59 16.68 0.33 -8.05
CA LEU A 59 15.23 0.34 -8.23
C LEU A 59 14.80 0.91 -9.59
N GLY A 60 15.72 1.45 -10.37
CA GLY A 60 15.46 2.07 -11.67
C GLY A 60 15.00 3.52 -11.58
N CYS A 61 15.25 4.20 -10.47
CA CYS A 61 15.01 5.63 -10.34
C CYS A 61 15.99 6.40 -11.23
N THR A 62 15.49 7.31 -12.06
CA THR A 62 16.31 8.07 -13.01
C THR A 62 16.29 9.58 -12.78
N GLY A 63 15.42 10.04 -11.88
CA GLY A 63 15.20 11.47 -11.61
C GLY A 63 15.30 11.81 -10.12
N SER A 64 16.11 11.07 -9.35
CA SER A 64 16.24 11.27 -7.90
C SER A 64 17.69 11.32 -7.45
N HIS A 65 17.95 12.18 -6.47
CA HIS A 65 19.24 12.26 -5.77
C HIS A 65 19.03 12.66 -4.31
N TRP A 66 19.72 11.99 -3.40
CA TRP A 66 19.60 12.17 -1.96
C TRP A 66 20.87 12.75 -1.36
N THR A 67 20.74 13.84 -0.58
CA THR A 67 21.84 14.48 0.17
C THR A 67 21.70 14.29 1.68
N ASN A 68 20.50 13.90 2.15
CA ASN A 68 20.23 13.71 3.57
C ASN A 68 19.16 12.62 3.78
N ALA A 69 19.03 12.17 5.02
CA ALA A 69 18.13 11.07 5.40
C ALA A 69 16.76 11.54 5.91
N ASN A 70 16.52 12.82 6.06
CA ASN A 70 15.32 13.37 6.68
C ASN A 70 14.41 14.15 5.71
N GLY A 71 14.89 14.46 4.49
CA GLY A 71 14.12 15.16 3.47
C GLY A 71 14.08 16.68 3.66
N LEU A 72 14.95 17.27 4.49
CA LEU A 72 15.10 18.72 4.53
C LEU A 72 15.68 19.24 3.20
N HIS A 73 15.27 20.44 2.85
CA HIS A 73 15.62 21.03 1.56
C HIS A 73 17.13 21.18 1.38
N ASP A 74 17.58 20.75 0.20
CA ASP A 74 18.88 21.01 -0.37
C ASP A 74 18.70 21.07 -1.90
N GLU A 75 19.44 21.91 -2.61
CA GLU A 75 19.29 22.08 -4.06
C GLU A 75 19.58 20.79 -4.85
N ASN A 76 20.41 19.91 -4.28
CA ASN A 76 20.75 18.62 -4.85
C ASN A 76 19.90 17.46 -4.29
N HIS A 77 18.87 17.75 -3.47
CA HIS A 77 17.96 16.78 -2.92
C HIS A 77 16.63 16.81 -3.65
N TYR A 78 16.47 15.98 -4.64
CA TYR A 78 15.29 16.00 -5.53
C TYR A 78 14.82 14.58 -5.89
N THR A 79 13.58 14.49 -6.33
CA THR A 79 12.93 13.25 -6.77
C THR A 79 11.82 13.53 -7.77
N THR A 80 11.24 12.46 -8.32
CA THR A 80 10.03 12.48 -9.13
C THR A 80 8.92 11.66 -8.50
N ALA A 81 7.66 11.87 -8.88
CA ALA A 81 6.54 11.06 -8.43
C ALA A 81 6.69 9.59 -8.86
N HIS A 82 7.24 9.34 -10.05
CA HIS A 82 7.52 8.01 -10.55
C HIS A 82 8.55 7.29 -9.66
N ASP A 83 9.67 7.92 -9.36
CA ASP A 83 10.73 7.31 -8.56
C ASP A 83 10.26 7.05 -7.12
N MET A 84 9.50 7.98 -6.53
CA MET A 84 8.89 7.77 -5.22
C MET A 84 7.87 6.63 -5.23
N ALA A 85 7.18 6.38 -6.34
CA ALA A 85 6.30 5.21 -6.48
C ALA A 85 7.10 3.90 -6.54
N LEU A 86 8.25 3.88 -7.23
CA LEU A 86 9.18 2.73 -7.22
C LEU A 86 9.70 2.44 -5.81
N ILE A 87 10.17 3.47 -5.11
CA ILE A 87 10.65 3.36 -3.71
C ILE A 87 9.50 2.89 -2.80
N GLY A 88 8.32 3.51 -2.92
CA GLY A 88 7.14 3.14 -2.16
C GLY A 88 6.74 1.67 -2.38
N SER A 89 6.77 1.20 -3.62
CA SER A 89 6.48 -0.19 -3.99
C SER A 89 7.52 -1.15 -3.40
N ALA A 90 8.80 -0.79 -3.44
CA ALA A 90 9.88 -1.60 -2.89
C ALA A 90 9.80 -1.71 -1.36
N VAL A 91 9.57 -0.59 -0.66
CA VAL A 91 9.51 -0.58 0.81
C VAL A 91 8.23 -1.23 1.34
N TYR A 92 7.15 -1.21 0.56
CA TYR A 92 5.88 -1.85 0.93
C TYR A 92 5.97 -3.37 1.04
N GLN A 93 6.98 -4.01 0.44
CA GLN A 93 7.23 -5.45 0.57
C GLN A 93 7.67 -5.86 1.98
N PHE A 94 8.19 -4.93 2.79
CA PHE A 94 8.66 -5.22 4.14
C PHE A 94 7.50 -5.17 5.16
N ASP A 95 7.28 -6.31 5.86
CA ASP A 95 6.23 -6.42 6.89
C ASP A 95 6.38 -5.34 7.97
N LYS A 96 7.62 -5.03 8.36
CA LYS A 96 7.89 -4.04 9.39
C LYS A 96 7.51 -2.62 8.97
N PHE A 97 7.73 -2.26 7.72
CA PHE A 97 7.29 -0.98 7.19
C PHE A 97 5.75 -0.87 7.23
N ARG A 98 5.06 -1.91 6.77
CA ARG A 98 3.58 -1.97 6.82
C ARG A 98 3.04 -1.90 8.25
N GLU A 99 3.67 -2.60 9.19
CA GLU A 99 3.31 -2.55 10.60
C GLU A 99 3.41 -1.12 11.16
N VAL A 100 4.56 -0.48 10.96
CA VAL A 100 4.82 0.86 11.50
C VAL A 100 3.89 1.89 10.88
N THR A 101 3.77 1.92 9.55
CA THR A 101 2.96 2.95 8.85
C THR A 101 1.46 2.80 9.05
N GLN A 102 0.97 1.62 9.45
CA GLN A 102 -0.45 1.39 9.80
C GLN A 102 -0.77 1.70 11.27
N THR A 103 0.24 1.93 12.09
CA THR A 103 0.06 2.18 13.52
C THR A 103 -0.43 3.60 13.75
N LEU A 104 -1.56 3.74 14.45
CA LEU A 104 -2.15 5.07 14.70
C LEU A 104 -1.50 5.81 15.86
N ASN A 105 -1.06 5.09 16.89
CA ASN A 105 -0.42 5.66 18.07
C ASN A 105 0.71 4.74 18.52
N TYR A 106 1.84 5.33 18.90
CA TYR A 106 2.96 4.60 19.48
C TYR A 106 3.56 5.35 20.63
N THR A 107 3.96 4.63 21.67
CA THR A 107 4.58 5.19 22.86
C THR A 107 6.01 4.66 22.99
N ILE A 108 6.98 5.57 22.91
CA ILE A 108 8.38 5.28 23.24
C ILE A 108 8.52 5.31 24.76
N PRO A 109 9.01 4.23 25.40
CA PRO A 109 9.21 4.18 26.84
C PRO A 109 10.34 5.11 27.28
N PRO A 110 10.55 5.30 28.60
CA PRO A 110 11.72 6.01 29.11
C PRO A 110 13.02 5.46 28.55
N THR A 111 13.98 6.37 28.32
CA THR A 111 15.32 6.04 27.79
C THR A 111 16.40 6.33 28.84
N ASN A 112 17.66 6.17 28.46
CA ASN A 112 18.79 6.52 29.33
C ASN A 112 18.89 8.01 29.68
N LEU A 113 18.25 8.92 28.89
CA LEU A 113 18.31 10.36 29.10
C LEU A 113 16.94 11.03 29.31
N VAL A 114 15.85 10.33 29.02
CA VAL A 114 14.48 10.85 29.12
C VAL A 114 13.66 9.92 30.00
N ASN A 115 13.26 10.38 31.17
CA ASN A 115 12.53 9.58 32.18
C ASN A 115 11.04 9.45 31.86
N GLU A 116 10.52 10.21 30.92
CA GLU A 116 9.10 10.23 30.53
C GLU A 116 8.85 9.45 29.25
N SER A 117 7.71 8.76 29.19
CA SER A 117 7.24 8.14 27.97
C SER A 117 6.75 9.20 27.00
N ARG A 118 7.02 9.02 25.71
CA ARG A 118 6.60 9.94 24.62
C ARG A 118 5.64 9.23 23.68
N THR A 119 4.42 9.74 23.56
CA THR A 119 3.40 9.17 22.69
C THR A 119 3.23 10.02 21.44
N PHE A 120 3.27 9.38 20.28
CA PHE A 120 3.13 9.99 18.97
C PHE A 120 1.93 9.42 18.23
N GLN A 121 1.32 10.26 17.40
CA GLN A 121 0.19 9.89 16.55
C GLN A 121 0.60 9.88 15.09
N GLN A 122 -0.05 9.03 14.31
CA GLN A 122 0.13 8.96 12.88
C GLN A 122 -0.41 10.24 12.19
N ASN A 123 0.45 10.87 11.40
CA ASN A 123 0.12 12.10 10.67
C ASN A 123 -0.71 11.85 9.40
N HIS A 124 -0.75 10.61 8.89
CA HIS A 124 -1.44 10.27 7.64
C HIS A 124 -2.95 10.19 7.87
N LYS A 125 -3.68 11.23 7.43
CA LYS A 125 -5.11 11.39 7.75
C LYS A 125 -6.03 10.32 7.16
N MET A 126 -5.65 9.65 6.06
CA MET A 126 -6.48 8.60 5.44
C MET A 126 -6.60 7.33 6.28
N LEU A 127 -5.72 7.14 7.29
CA LEU A 127 -5.76 6.00 8.22
C LEU A 127 -6.80 6.15 9.33
N TRP A 128 -7.25 7.36 9.65
CA TRP A 128 -8.15 7.64 10.78
C TRP A 128 -9.58 7.33 10.41
N VAL A 129 -10.06 6.16 10.82
CA VAL A 129 -11.41 5.68 10.52
C VAL A 129 -12.47 6.64 11.05
N GLY A 130 -13.37 7.09 10.14
CA GLY A 130 -14.44 8.03 10.48
C GLY A 130 -14.05 9.51 10.41
N ALA A 131 -12.76 9.84 10.19
CA ALA A 131 -12.34 11.19 9.89
C ALA A 131 -12.68 11.59 8.44
N HIS A 132 -12.60 12.88 8.14
CA HIS A 132 -12.97 13.45 6.83
C HIS A 132 -12.24 12.78 5.66
N TYR A 133 -10.93 12.50 5.83
CA TYR A 133 -10.08 11.91 4.80
C TYR A 133 -9.98 10.37 4.87
N SER A 134 -10.72 9.72 5.79
CA SER A 134 -10.65 8.27 5.94
C SER A 134 -10.85 7.54 4.61
N TYR A 135 -9.93 6.61 4.28
CA TYR A 135 -10.02 5.76 3.10
C TYR A 135 -9.91 4.29 3.51
N ASP A 136 -10.95 3.51 3.22
CA ASP A 136 -11.09 2.14 3.77
C ASP A 136 -9.97 1.19 3.35
N TYR A 137 -9.32 1.46 2.22
CA TYR A 137 -8.22 0.64 1.68
C TYR A 137 -6.82 1.18 2.03
N CYS A 138 -6.72 2.36 2.66
CA CYS A 138 -5.42 2.91 3.07
C CYS A 138 -4.73 1.98 4.06
N THR A 139 -3.47 1.66 3.77
CA THR A 139 -2.64 0.78 4.60
C THR A 139 -1.39 1.48 5.12
N GLY A 140 -1.28 2.78 4.91
CA GLY A 140 -0.17 3.57 5.42
C GLY A 140 0.39 4.55 4.41
N GLY A 141 1.51 5.14 4.78
CA GLY A 141 2.20 6.10 3.94
C GLY A 141 3.01 7.11 4.73
N LYS A 142 3.44 8.19 4.05
CA LYS A 142 4.22 9.24 4.65
C LYS A 142 3.83 10.59 4.08
N THR A 143 3.63 11.56 4.97
CA THR A 143 3.44 12.98 4.64
C THR A 143 4.77 13.71 4.62
N GLY A 144 4.88 14.77 3.83
CA GLY A 144 6.03 15.66 3.82
C GLY A 144 5.62 17.12 3.54
N TYR A 145 6.43 18.04 4.03
CA TYR A 145 6.30 19.45 3.75
C TYR A 145 7.63 20.17 3.91
N THR A 146 7.99 20.98 2.93
CA THR A 146 8.95 22.07 3.04
C THR A 146 8.39 23.27 2.28
N ASP A 147 8.94 24.48 2.52
CA ASP A 147 8.49 25.66 1.79
C ASP A 147 8.73 25.54 0.28
N GLN A 148 9.76 24.82 -0.13
CA GLN A 148 10.11 24.57 -1.53
C GLN A 148 9.28 23.45 -2.14
N ALA A 149 9.20 22.28 -1.48
CA ALA A 149 8.50 21.11 -1.99
C ALA A 149 6.98 21.18 -1.82
N LYS A 150 6.45 22.15 -1.05
CA LYS A 150 5.04 22.23 -0.67
C LYS A 150 4.57 20.94 0.02
N THR A 151 3.28 20.62 -0.05
CA THR A 151 2.76 19.39 0.54
C THR A 151 3.08 18.20 -0.36
N THR A 152 3.58 17.13 0.24
CA THR A 152 3.86 15.87 -0.44
C THR A 152 3.21 14.71 0.31
N LEU A 153 2.77 13.70 -0.42
CA LEU A 153 2.13 12.53 0.14
C LEU A 153 2.47 11.28 -0.66
N VAL A 154 2.94 10.26 0.05
CA VAL A 154 3.03 8.89 -0.46
C VAL A 154 2.03 8.06 0.32
N THR A 155 1.12 7.37 -0.35
CA THR A 155 0.09 6.54 0.28
C THR A 155 0.06 5.15 -0.33
N MET A 156 -0.06 4.14 0.51
CA MET A 156 -0.28 2.76 0.13
C MET A 156 -1.73 2.36 0.37
N ALA A 157 -2.31 1.62 -0.56
CA ALA A 157 -3.66 1.08 -0.44
C ALA A 157 -3.72 -0.38 -0.86
N ASP A 158 -4.59 -1.16 -0.22
CA ASP A 158 -4.81 -2.58 -0.49
C ASP A 158 -6.31 -2.90 -0.39
N ASN A 159 -6.95 -3.21 -1.51
CA ASN A 159 -8.35 -3.62 -1.54
C ASN A 159 -8.53 -5.15 -1.50
N ALA A 160 -7.47 -5.90 -1.26
CA ALA A 160 -7.30 -7.36 -1.27
C ALA A 160 -7.13 -7.97 -2.68
N ASP A 161 -7.49 -7.27 -3.74
CA ASP A 161 -7.26 -7.72 -5.11
C ASP A 161 -5.97 -7.10 -5.67
N MET A 162 -5.72 -5.84 -5.33
CA MET A 162 -4.57 -5.09 -5.84
C MET A 162 -4.00 -4.14 -4.78
N GLN A 163 -2.67 -4.14 -4.66
CA GLN A 163 -1.90 -3.21 -3.84
C GLN A 163 -1.40 -2.06 -4.72
N LEU A 164 -1.59 -0.84 -4.25
CA LEU A 164 -1.25 0.37 -4.98
C LEU A 164 -0.42 1.31 -4.12
N VAL A 165 0.45 2.07 -4.79
CA VAL A 165 1.13 3.24 -4.23
C VAL A 165 0.72 4.45 -5.04
N ALA A 166 0.24 5.49 -4.37
CA ALA A 166 -0.03 6.79 -4.96
C ALA A 166 0.96 7.82 -4.40
N VAL A 167 1.45 8.69 -5.27
CA VAL A 167 2.40 9.77 -4.93
C VAL A 167 1.87 11.09 -5.45
N VAL A 168 1.80 12.07 -4.56
CA VAL A 168 1.49 13.46 -4.87
C VAL A 168 2.63 14.32 -4.38
N LEU A 169 3.23 15.13 -5.26
CA LEU A 169 4.33 16.04 -4.96
C LEU A 169 3.94 17.47 -5.31
N GLU A 170 4.53 18.45 -4.59
CA GLU A 170 4.35 19.88 -4.82
C GLU A 170 2.88 20.32 -4.84
N ASP A 171 2.05 19.70 -4.00
CA ASP A 171 0.62 20.03 -3.97
C ASP A 171 0.35 21.31 -3.17
N GLN A 172 -0.50 22.16 -3.75
CA GLN A 172 -1.02 23.37 -3.15
C GLN A 172 -2.53 23.28 -2.87
N GLY A 173 -3.15 22.15 -3.21
CA GLY A 173 -4.56 21.85 -3.02
C GLY A 173 -4.82 20.91 -1.85
N ASP A 174 -5.45 19.78 -2.14
CA ASP A 174 -5.77 18.75 -1.13
C ASP A 174 -5.22 17.37 -1.55
N VAL A 175 -3.99 17.09 -1.12
CA VAL A 175 -3.28 15.82 -1.41
C VAL A 175 -4.10 14.58 -1.10
N TYR A 176 -5.02 14.64 -0.13
CA TYR A 176 -5.84 13.50 0.26
C TYR A 176 -7.01 13.27 -0.69
N VAL A 177 -7.57 14.34 -1.23
CA VAL A 177 -8.62 14.27 -2.26
C VAL A 177 -8.05 13.71 -3.56
N ASP A 178 -6.90 14.20 -3.99
CA ASP A 178 -6.22 13.74 -5.20
C ASP A 178 -5.76 12.28 -5.07
N THR A 179 -5.16 11.93 -3.93
CA THR A 179 -4.77 10.53 -3.65
C THR A 179 -5.98 9.60 -3.70
N ARG A 180 -7.11 9.98 -3.12
CA ARG A 180 -8.36 9.21 -3.18
C ARG A 180 -8.83 9.04 -4.62
N ALA A 181 -8.86 10.13 -5.40
CA ALA A 181 -9.29 10.11 -6.78
C ALA A 181 -8.45 9.16 -7.64
N MET A 182 -7.11 9.15 -7.46
CA MET A 182 -6.21 8.21 -8.13
C MET A 182 -6.54 6.75 -7.77
N PHE A 183 -6.70 6.42 -6.48
CA PHE A 183 -7.03 5.05 -6.07
C PHE A 183 -8.39 4.60 -6.58
N ASP A 184 -9.42 5.44 -6.42
CA ASP A 184 -10.77 5.14 -6.87
C ASP A 184 -10.79 4.93 -8.40
N TYR A 185 -10.04 5.74 -9.16
CA TYR A 185 -9.90 5.57 -10.61
C TYR A 185 -9.25 4.24 -10.98
N VAL A 186 -8.12 3.89 -10.34
CA VAL A 186 -7.40 2.65 -10.66
C VAL A 186 -8.23 1.43 -10.26
N TYR A 187 -8.81 1.40 -9.06
CA TYR A 187 -9.65 0.28 -8.63
C TYR A 187 -10.94 0.13 -9.46
N ALA A 188 -11.47 1.24 -9.99
CA ALA A 188 -12.65 1.19 -10.86
C ALA A 188 -12.33 0.68 -12.27
N ASN A 189 -11.17 1.03 -12.82
CA ASN A 189 -10.89 0.87 -14.25
C ASN A 189 -9.84 -0.20 -14.59
N PHE A 190 -9.07 -0.67 -13.62
CA PHE A 190 -8.00 -1.64 -13.84
C PHE A 190 -8.24 -2.93 -13.05
N SER A 191 -7.60 -4.00 -13.49
CA SER A 191 -7.59 -5.29 -12.81
C SER A 191 -6.21 -5.94 -12.91
N LYS A 192 -5.87 -6.72 -11.89
CA LYS A 192 -4.72 -7.62 -11.88
C LYS A 192 -5.13 -8.90 -12.64
N VAL A 193 -4.41 -9.22 -13.69
CA VAL A 193 -4.62 -10.40 -14.52
C VAL A 193 -3.45 -11.35 -14.33
N PHE A 194 -3.71 -12.53 -13.78
CA PHE A 194 -2.68 -13.56 -13.63
C PHE A 194 -2.37 -14.20 -14.98
N LEU A 195 -1.07 -14.34 -15.23
CA LEU A 195 -0.57 -14.96 -16.45
C LEU A 195 -0.60 -16.49 -16.34
N ASN A 196 -0.94 -17.14 -17.43
CA ASN A 196 -0.96 -18.60 -17.53
C ASN A 196 -0.04 -19.09 -18.66
N GLU A 197 0.06 -20.41 -18.84
CA GLU A 197 0.95 -21.02 -19.84
C GLU A 197 0.66 -20.57 -21.29
N HIS A 198 -0.58 -20.17 -21.59
CA HIS A 198 -0.98 -19.69 -22.93
C HIS A 198 -0.59 -18.23 -23.17
N ASP A 199 -0.27 -17.49 -22.14
CA ASP A 199 0.13 -16.08 -22.23
C ASP A 199 1.64 -15.91 -22.47
N LYS A 200 2.39 -17.02 -22.64
CA LYS A 200 3.82 -16.99 -22.93
C LYS A 200 4.06 -16.72 -24.43
N PRO A 201 4.85 -15.70 -24.76
CA PRO A 201 5.30 -15.52 -26.13
C PRO A 201 6.37 -16.55 -26.52
N ASP A 202 6.64 -16.63 -27.81
CA ASP A 202 7.75 -17.42 -28.34
C ASP A 202 9.07 -17.01 -27.67
N GLY A 203 9.97 -17.95 -27.46
CA GLY A 203 11.23 -17.71 -26.74
C GLY A 203 11.14 -17.86 -25.21
N VAL A 204 9.94 -17.83 -24.61
CA VAL A 204 9.74 -18.02 -23.18
C VAL A 204 9.36 -19.47 -22.86
N ARG A 205 10.22 -20.15 -22.08
CA ARG A 205 9.98 -21.52 -21.63
C ARG A 205 8.96 -21.59 -20.48
N LYS A 206 9.12 -20.73 -19.45
CA LYS A 206 8.21 -20.65 -18.29
C LYS A 206 8.38 -19.35 -17.53
N PHE A 207 7.32 -18.91 -16.84
CA PHE A 207 7.41 -17.90 -15.80
C PHE A 207 8.18 -18.45 -14.58
N LYS A 208 8.96 -17.62 -13.89
CA LYS A 208 9.69 -18.06 -12.68
C LYS A 208 8.77 -18.18 -11.45
N THR A 209 7.69 -17.40 -11.42
CA THR A 209 6.69 -17.39 -10.34
C THR A 209 5.35 -17.90 -10.86
N GLU A 210 4.65 -18.68 -10.04
CA GLU A 210 3.31 -19.21 -10.38
C GLU A 210 2.24 -18.12 -10.35
N ASP A 211 2.48 -17.01 -9.67
CA ASP A 211 1.60 -15.87 -9.49
C ASP A 211 2.02 -14.65 -10.31
N ALA A 212 2.71 -14.87 -11.43
CA ALA A 212 3.05 -13.82 -12.40
C ALA A 212 1.78 -13.12 -12.88
N TYR A 213 1.81 -11.80 -12.99
CA TYR A 213 0.64 -11.01 -13.38
C TYR A 213 1.01 -9.74 -14.14
N VAL A 214 0.02 -9.16 -14.80
CA VAL A 214 0.02 -7.82 -15.38
C VAL A 214 -1.16 -7.02 -14.82
N VAL A 215 -1.11 -5.69 -14.91
CA VAL A 215 -2.22 -4.81 -14.54
C VAL A 215 -2.78 -4.16 -15.78
N LEU A 216 -4.04 -4.46 -16.11
CA LEU A 216 -4.67 -4.06 -17.35
C LEU A 216 -5.95 -3.25 -17.12
N PRO A 217 -6.30 -2.34 -18.04
CA PRO A 217 -7.66 -1.80 -18.07
C PRO A 217 -8.67 -2.95 -18.15
N LYS A 218 -9.79 -2.83 -17.46
CA LYS A 218 -10.83 -3.87 -17.46
C LYS A 218 -11.34 -4.15 -18.88
N GLY A 219 -11.43 -5.43 -19.22
CA GLY A 219 -11.87 -5.88 -20.53
C GLY A 219 -10.78 -5.99 -21.59
N ILE A 220 -9.53 -5.70 -21.26
CA ILE A 220 -8.37 -5.95 -22.13
C ILE A 220 -7.84 -7.36 -21.84
N ASP A 221 -7.60 -8.12 -22.92
CA ASP A 221 -7.04 -9.46 -22.87
C ASP A 221 -5.51 -9.44 -23.02
N VAL A 222 -4.82 -10.35 -22.36
CA VAL A 222 -3.35 -10.48 -22.43
C VAL A 222 -2.87 -10.74 -23.86
N SER A 223 -3.63 -11.47 -24.66
CA SER A 223 -3.30 -11.77 -26.06
C SER A 223 -3.18 -10.53 -26.97
N SER A 224 -3.71 -9.39 -26.53
CA SER A 224 -3.63 -8.11 -27.26
C SER A 224 -2.41 -7.27 -26.92
N LEU A 225 -1.55 -7.74 -26.01
CA LEU A 225 -0.38 -7.00 -25.53
C LEU A 225 0.82 -7.20 -26.47
N GLU A 226 1.56 -6.12 -26.68
CA GLU A 226 2.93 -6.21 -27.16
C GLU A 226 3.85 -6.70 -26.03
N HIS A 227 5.00 -7.24 -26.38
CA HIS A 227 5.96 -7.72 -25.38
C HIS A 227 7.40 -7.50 -25.81
N GLU A 228 8.28 -7.38 -24.81
CA GLU A 228 9.72 -7.27 -24.99
C GLU A 228 10.42 -8.27 -24.07
N ILE A 229 11.44 -8.97 -24.58
CA ILE A 229 12.23 -9.91 -23.80
C ILE A 229 13.65 -9.34 -23.62
N THR A 230 14.06 -9.18 -22.37
CA THR A 230 15.44 -8.80 -22.01
C THR A 230 16.16 -9.99 -21.39
N ILE A 231 17.27 -10.40 -21.98
CA ILE A 231 18.11 -11.48 -21.43
C ILE A 231 18.92 -10.92 -20.26
N THR A 232 18.73 -11.49 -19.07
CA THR A 232 19.47 -11.09 -17.85
C THR A 232 20.65 -12.00 -17.53
N ASP A 233 20.56 -13.28 -17.91
CA ASP A 233 21.62 -14.26 -17.73
C ASP A 233 21.53 -15.33 -18.82
N ARG A 234 22.41 -15.21 -19.82
CA ARG A 234 22.45 -16.15 -20.95
C ARG A 234 22.87 -17.58 -20.56
N GLN A 235 23.71 -17.72 -19.53
CA GLN A 235 24.19 -19.03 -19.09
C GLN A 235 23.07 -19.83 -18.43
N ASN A 236 22.25 -19.16 -17.63
CA ASN A 236 21.13 -19.76 -16.93
C ASN A 236 19.79 -19.59 -17.65
N ALA A 237 19.80 -19.13 -18.91
CA ALA A 237 18.60 -18.83 -19.71
C ALA A 237 17.56 -17.99 -18.93
N ALA A 238 18.03 -17.00 -18.19
CA ALA A 238 17.16 -16.13 -17.43
C ALA A 238 16.90 -14.82 -18.19
N GLY A 239 15.68 -14.33 -18.09
CA GLY A 239 15.27 -13.07 -18.70
C GLY A 239 14.14 -12.39 -17.93
N LYS A 240 13.84 -11.18 -18.38
CA LYS A 240 12.64 -10.42 -18.01
C LYS A 240 11.73 -10.30 -19.25
N LEU A 241 10.47 -10.57 -19.08
CA LEU A 241 9.43 -10.37 -20.07
C LEU A 241 8.59 -9.17 -19.63
N THR A 242 8.60 -8.12 -20.44
CA THR A 242 7.81 -6.90 -20.21
C THR A 242 6.63 -6.91 -21.17
N TYR A 243 5.42 -6.80 -20.64
CA TYR A 243 4.21 -6.63 -21.42
C TYR A 243 3.88 -5.15 -21.56
N LEU A 244 3.49 -4.76 -22.77
CA LEU A 244 3.16 -3.38 -23.14
C LEU A 244 1.71 -3.28 -23.62
N TYR A 245 1.00 -2.28 -23.16
CA TYR A 245 -0.31 -1.89 -23.66
C TYR A 245 -0.23 -0.44 -24.15
N LYS A 246 -0.40 -0.24 -25.47
CA LYS A 246 -0.25 1.08 -26.12
C LYS A 246 1.11 1.74 -25.79
N GLY A 247 2.17 0.95 -25.80
CA GLY A 247 3.53 1.39 -25.51
C GLY A 247 3.83 1.64 -24.02
N GLN A 248 2.88 1.42 -23.12
CA GLN A 248 3.08 1.56 -21.68
C GLN A 248 3.33 0.20 -21.02
N ASN A 249 4.33 0.12 -20.14
CA ASN A 249 4.61 -1.08 -19.36
C ASN A 249 3.44 -1.36 -18.40
N VAL A 250 2.80 -2.53 -18.58
CA VAL A 250 1.69 -3.00 -17.73
C VAL A 250 2.08 -4.16 -16.83
N GLY A 251 3.32 -4.63 -16.94
CA GLY A 251 3.90 -5.63 -16.05
C GLY A 251 5.19 -6.20 -16.61
N THR A 252 6.15 -6.44 -15.72
CA THR A 252 7.42 -7.12 -16.04
C THR A 252 7.57 -8.33 -15.13
N VAL A 253 7.79 -9.49 -15.74
CA VAL A 253 7.89 -10.77 -15.03
C VAL A 253 9.21 -11.46 -15.33
N GLU A 254 9.77 -12.16 -14.34
CA GLU A 254 10.95 -12.96 -14.55
C GLU A 254 10.61 -14.27 -15.24
N VAL A 255 11.41 -14.63 -16.23
CA VAL A 255 11.19 -15.81 -17.07
C VAL A 255 12.43 -16.69 -17.21
N LYS A 256 12.19 -17.95 -17.53
CA LYS A 256 13.19 -18.83 -18.17
C LYS A 256 12.96 -18.81 -19.66
N LEU A 257 14.03 -18.59 -20.41
CA LEU A 257 14.03 -18.54 -21.88
C LEU A 257 14.30 -19.93 -22.46
N THR A 258 14.00 -20.10 -23.73
CA THR A 258 14.37 -21.29 -24.50
C THR A 258 15.84 -21.22 -24.90
N ALA A 259 16.50 -22.37 -25.07
CA ALA A 259 17.88 -22.41 -25.55
C ALA A 259 18.03 -21.85 -26.97
N ASP A 260 17.00 -22.08 -27.81
CA ASP A 260 16.97 -21.60 -29.18
C ASP A 260 16.93 -20.07 -29.23
N TYR A 261 16.07 -19.44 -28.41
CA TYR A 261 16.01 -17.98 -28.29
C TYR A 261 17.34 -17.36 -27.85
N ILE A 262 17.98 -17.94 -26.82
CA ILE A 262 19.30 -17.46 -26.35
C ILE A 262 20.35 -17.58 -27.47
N LYS A 263 20.34 -18.69 -28.21
CA LYS A 263 21.27 -18.91 -29.31
C LYS A 263 21.06 -17.92 -30.44
N GLU A 264 19.81 -17.66 -30.82
CA GLU A 264 19.44 -16.73 -31.88
C GLU A 264 19.86 -15.29 -31.54
N GLU A 265 19.52 -14.82 -30.33
CA GLU A 265 19.78 -13.45 -29.91
C GLU A 265 21.26 -13.17 -29.51
N THR A 266 21.99 -14.17 -29.00
CA THR A 266 23.33 -13.93 -28.44
C THR A 266 24.44 -14.76 -29.11
N GLY A 267 24.13 -15.71 -29.96
CA GLY A 267 25.06 -16.71 -30.49
C GLY A 267 25.55 -17.72 -29.45
N TYR A 268 25.07 -17.63 -28.19
CA TYR A 268 25.53 -18.50 -27.10
C TYR A 268 24.76 -19.83 -27.10
N ASN A 269 25.49 -20.96 -27.24
CA ASN A 269 24.89 -22.27 -27.09
C ASN A 269 24.84 -22.66 -25.62
N ILE A 270 23.66 -22.81 -25.08
CA ILE A 270 23.49 -23.43 -23.77
C ILE A 270 23.76 -24.90 -23.93
N GLU A 271 24.85 -25.39 -23.29
CA GLU A 271 25.11 -26.83 -23.24
C GLU A 271 23.87 -27.48 -22.56
N PRO A 272 23.26 -28.49 -23.21
CA PRO A 272 22.19 -29.22 -22.54
C PRO A 272 22.75 -29.80 -21.25
N GLU A 273 22.08 -29.57 -20.11
CA GLU A 273 22.39 -30.31 -18.88
C GLU A 273 22.51 -31.78 -19.27
N MET A 274 23.75 -32.31 -19.28
CA MET A 274 23.95 -33.73 -19.46
C MET A 274 23.18 -34.41 -18.33
N LYS A 275 22.00 -34.93 -18.64
CA LYS A 275 21.41 -35.95 -17.81
C LYS A 275 22.55 -36.96 -17.65
N SER A 276 23.04 -37.11 -16.44
CA SER A 276 24.02 -38.12 -16.11
C SER A 276 23.44 -39.46 -16.52
N VAL A 277 23.66 -39.81 -17.81
CA VAL A 277 23.48 -41.18 -18.29
C VAL A 277 24.57 -41.93 -17.59
N GLY A 278 24.17 -42.66 -16.58
CA GLY A 278 25.06 -43.48 -15.80
C GLY A 278 25.98 -44.26 -16.69
N LYS A 279 27.28 -43.84 -16.76
CA LYS A 279 28.34 -44.78 -17.11
C LYS A 279 28.18 -45.96 -16.16
N LYS A 280 27.76 -47.09 -16.68
CA LYS A 280 28.01 -48.36 -16.02
C LYS A 280 29.52 -48.55 -15.93
N SER A 281 30.10 -48.00 -14.89
CA SER A 281 31.36 -48.52 -14.38
C SER A 281 31.02 -49.78 -13.61
N THR A 282 31.53 -50.90 -14.10
CA THR A 282 31.58 -52.15 -13.39
C THR A 282 32.63 -52.08 -12.29
N ASP A 283 32.41 -51.24 -11.31
CA ASP A 283 33.09 -51.29 -10.03
C ASP A 283 32.04 -51.55 -8.97
N LYS A 284 32.23 -52.66 -8.25
CA LYS A 284 31.43 -53.06 -7.10
C LYS A 284 31.51 -51.94 -6.06
N GLU A 285 30.57 -50.98 -6.09
CA GLU A 285 30.34 -50.12 -4.95
C GLU A 285 29.71 -50.95 -3.82
N GLU A 286 30.49 -51.16 -2.79
CA GLU A 286 29.99 -51.51 -1.48
C GLU A 286 28.94 -50.49 -1.07
N LYS A 287 27.69 -50.87 -1.09
CA LYS A 287 26.59 -50.07 -0.54
C LYS A 287 26.80 -49.92 0.95
N THR A 288 27.45 -48.84 1.34
CA THR A 288 27.42 -48.42 2.75
C THR A 288 25.99 -48.04 3.07
N GLU A 289 25.21 -48.94 3.63
CA GLU A 289 23.87 -48.62 4.10
C GLU A 289 23.97 -47.56 5.19
N MET A 290 23.24 -46.43 4.97
CA MET A 290 23.17 -45.41 6.01
C MET A 290 22.74 -46.02 7.33
N PRO A 291 23.42 -45.73 8.45
CA PRO A 291 23.09 -46.24 9.75
C PRO A 291 21.63 -45.94 10.10
N ILE A 292 20.95 -46.86 10.75
CA ILE A 292 19.54 -46.75 11.06
C ILE A 292 19.16 -45.49 11.87
N TYR A 293 20.11 -45.02 12.72
CA TYR A 293 19.90 -43.79 13.49
C TYR A 293 19.90 -42.53 12.61
N VAL A 294 20.63 -42.51 11.48
CA VAL A 294 20.62 -41.40 10.50
C VAL A 294 19.28 -41.38 9.76
N LYS A 295 18.77 -42.55 9.34
CA LYS A 295 17.43 -42.67 8.73
C LYS A 295 16.34 -42.19 9.68
N LEU A 296 16.42 -42.55 10.97
CA LEU A 296 15.53 -42.10 12.02
C LEU A 296 15.64 -40.59 12.27
N LEU A 297 16.84 -40.02 12.29
CA LEU A 297 17.04 -38.58 12.45
C LEU A 297 16.40 -37.79 11.30
N ILE A 298 16.62 -38.24 10.06
CA ILE A 298 15.98 -37.62 8.88
C ILE A 298 14.46 -37.71 8.97
N ALA A 299 13.89 -38.85 9.39
CA ALA A 299 12.46 -39.00 9.55
C ALA A 299 11.89 -38.05 10.62
N VAL A 300 12.59 -37.87 11.74
CA VAL A 300 12.19 -36.93 12.80
C VAL A 300 12.24 -35.49 12.31
N VAL A 301 13.32 -35.11 11.58
CA VAL A 301 13.45 -33.74 11.01
C VAL A 301 12.31 -33.45 10.02
N LEU A 302 11.98 -34.42 9.15
CA LEU A 302 10.86 -34.29 8.20
C LEU A 302 9.53 -34.17 8.93
N LEU A 303 9.31 -34.93 10.00
CA LEU A 303 8.10 -34.84 10.82
C LEU A 303 7.96 -33.44 11.46
N VAL A 304 9.05 -32.90 12.00
CA VAL A 304 9.05 -31.54 12.59
C VAL A 304 8.75 -30.49 11.54
N ILE A 305 9.30 -30.59 10.34
CA ILE A 305 9.02 -29.66 9.23
C ILE A 305 7.53 -29.70 8.85
N ILE A 306 6.95 -30.92 8.75
CA ILE A 306 5.51 -31.09 8.46
C ILE A 306 4.65 -30.45 9.57
N LEU A 307 4.99 -30.68 10.82
CA LEU A 307 4.26 -30.09 11.96
C LEU A 307 4.34 -28.56 11.95
N LEU A 308 5.49 -28.00 11.66
CA LEU A 308 5.67 -26.55 11.53
C LEU A 308 4.86 -25.98 10.36
N ALA A 309 4.82 -26.67 9.21
CA ALA A 309 4.02 -26.27 8.07
C ALA A 309 2.51 -26.28 8.37
N VAL A 310 2.04 -27.31 9.07
CA VAL A 310 0.64 -27.40 9.54
C VAL A 310 0.32 -26.28 10.54
N LEU A 311 1.21 -26.03 11.50
CA LEU A 311 1.03 -24.94 12.47
C LEU A 311 0.95 -23.59 11.77
N PHE A 312 1.85 -23.33 10.83
CA PHE A 312 1.86 -22.10 10.04
C PHE A 312 0.55 -21.93 9.23
N SER A 313 0.09 -23.01 8.60
CA SER A 313 -1.18 -23.01 7.85
C SER A 313 -2.38 -22.73 8.75
N LEU A 314 -2.40 -23.29 9.96
CA LEU A 314 -3.45 -23.03 10.95
C LEU A 314 -3.42 -21.58 11.46
N LEU A 315 -2.23 -21.01 11.65
CA LEU A 315 -2.07 -19.60 12.04
C LEU A 315 -2.56 -18.65 10.92
N LYS A 316 -2.18 -18.92 9.66
CA LYS A 316 -2.70 -18.18 8.49
C LYS A 316 -4.23 -18.31 8.40
N TYR A 317 -4.79 -19.50 8.54
CA TYR A 317 -6.24 -19.70 8.51
C TYR A 317 -6.96 -18.90 9.60
N ARG A 318 -6.43 -18.91 10.85
CA ARG A 318 -6.96 -18.11 11.96
C ARG A 318 -6.89 -16.61 11.68
N GLN A 319 -5.81 -16.15 11.05
CA GLN A 319 -5.63 -14.75 10.68
C GLN A 319 -6.66 -14.33 9.61
N VAL A 320 -6.83 -15.11 8.55
CA VAL A 320 -7.84 -14.86 7.51
C VAL A 320 -9.26 -14.87 8.09
N LYS A 321 -9.58 -15.82 8.96
CA LYS A 321 -10.89 -15.90 9.64
C LYS A 321 -11.15 -14.66 10.50
N ARG A 322 -10.14 -14.16 11.23
CA ARG A 322 -10.25 -12.92 12.01
C ARG A 322 -10.44 -11.69 11.12
N ARG A 323 -9.74 -11.62 9.96
CA ARG A 323 -9.92 -10.52 8.97
C ARG A 323 -11.35 -10.53 8.40
N ARG A 324 -11.87 -11.69 7.97
CA ARG A 324 -13.26 -11.84 7.48
C ARG A 324 -14.30 -11.45 8.54
N ALA A 325 -14.10 -11.86 9.80
CA ALA A 325 -14.99 -11.47 10.89
C ALA A 325 -15.00 -9.96 11.14
N ARG A 326 -13.85 -9.30 11.08
CA ARG A 326 -13.75 -7.83 11.19
C ARG A 326 -14.45 -7.11 10.04
N GLN A 327 -14.31 -7.60 8.80
CA GLN A 327 -15.01 -7.05 7.64
C GLN A 327 -16.53 -7.19 7.74
N LEU A 328 -17.01 -8.36 8.19
CA LEU A 328 -18.44 -8.59 8.43
C LEU A 328 -19.00 -7.68 9.54
N ALA A 329 -18.24 -7.48 10.61
CA ALA A 329 -18.62 -6.57 11.69
C ALA A 329 -18.69 -5.10 11.19
N ARG A 330 -17.74 -4.67 10.35
CA ARG A 330 -17.76 -3.33 9.72
C ARG A 330 -18.98 -3.16 8.78
N LYS A 331 -19.28 -4.16 7.93
CA LYS A 331 -20.48 -4.14 7.07
C LYS A 331 -21.77 -4.06 7.87
N ARG A 332 -21.89 -4.79 8.99
CA ARG A 332 -23.06 -4.73 9.89
C ARG A 332 -23.18 -3.35 10.55
N LYS A 333 -22.06 -2.75 10.99
CA LYS A 333 -22.06 -1.41 11.58
C LYS A 333 -22.51 -0.34 10.56
N LYS A 334 -21.97 -0.36 9.34
CA LYS A 334 -22.39 0.55 8.24
C LYS A 334 -23.88 0.38 7.89
N ALA A 335 -24.40 -0.85 7.90
CA ALA A 335 -25.83 -1.09 7.65
C ALA A 335 -26.74 -0.55 8.76
N LEU A 336 -26.28 -0.63 10.01
CA LEU A 336 -26.98 -0.04 11.17
C LEU A 336 -26.97 1.50 11.14
N GLU A 337 -25.84 2.10 10.78
CA GLU A 337 -25.72 3.57 10.63
C GLU A 337 -26.61 4.11 9.50
N ARG A 338 -26.66 3.41 8.34
CA ARG A 338 -27.58 3.75 7.23
C ARG A 338 -29.05 3.64 7.65
N ARG A 339 -29.41 2.65 8.49
CA ARG A 339 -30.79 2.55 9.01
C ARG A 339 -31.11 3.69 9.97
N ARG A 340 -30.15 4.12 10.82
CA ARG A 340 -30.35 5.27 11.73
C ARG A 340 -30.52 6.58 10.96
N SER A 341 -29.64 6.87 9.99
CA SER A 341 -29.76 8.09 9.19
C SER A 341 -31.06 8.15 8.39
N ASN A 342 -31.54 7.03 7.86
CA ASN A 342 -32.85 6.98 7.19
C ASN A 342 -34.01 7.21 8.16
N THR A 343 -33.90 6.74 9.40
CA THR A 343 -34.95 6.96 10.43
C THR A 343 -34.99 8.44 10.88
N GLU A 344 -33.81 9.07 11.01
CA GLU A 344 -33.69 10.49 11.33
C GLU A 344 -34.25 11.39 10.21
N GLN A 345 -33.88 11.09 8.94
CA GLN A 345 -34.46 11.81 7.78
C GLN A 345 -35.99 11.64 7.67
N THR A 346 -36.50 10.46 7.99
CA THR A 346 -37.94 10.21 7.99
C THR A 346 -38.65 10.99 9.11
N GLY A 347 -38.00 11.06 10.30
CA GLY A 347 -38.48 11.87 11.43
C GLY A 347 -38.48 13.39 11.14
N GLU A 348 -37.39 13.89 10.55
CA GLU A 348 -37.27 15.31 10.16
C GLU A 348 -38.31 15.71 9.09
N ASN A 349 -38.54 14.84 8.11
CA ASN A 349 -39.53 15.04 7.08
C ASN A 349 -40.98 14.99 7.64
N ALA A 350 -41.23 14.12 8.62
CA ALA A 350 -42.51 14.09 9.33
C ALA A 350 -42.74 15.37 10.17
N PHE A 351 -41.72 15.85 10.87
CA PHE A 351 -41.77 17.10 11.63
C PHE A 351 -41.97 18.33 10.72
N ARG A 352 -41.28 18.40 9.57
CA ARG A 352 -41.49 19.45 8.57
C ARG A 352 -42.91 19.45 8.00
N ARG A 353 -43.52 18.26 7.76
CA ARG A 353 -44.93 18.14 7.32
C ARG A 353 -45.91 18.60 8.37
N GLN A 354 -45.69 18.30 9.66
CA GLN A 354 -46.55 18.80 10.75
C GLN A 354 -46.43 20.32 10.94
N SER A 355 -45.22 20.89 10.85
CA SER A 355 -45.03 22.35 10.96
C SER A 355 -45.63 23.12 9.78
N SER A 356 -45.62 22.56 8.57
CA SER A 356 -46.26 23.17 7.39
C SER A 356 -47.79 23.07 7.45
N ALA A 357 -48.34 21.99 8.02
CA ALA A 357 -49.80 21.85 8.24
C ALA A 357 -50.30 22.82 9.31
N GLY A 358 -49.50 23.05 10.38
CA GLY A 358 -49.82 24.06 11.41
C GLY A 358 -49.81 25.48 10.86
N ARG A 359 -48.87 25.83 9.98
CA ARG A 359 -48.84 27.13 9.30
C ARG A 359 -50.04 27.34 8.38
N ARG A 360 -50.50 26.35 7.64
CA ARG A 360 -51.69 26.43 6.78
C ARG A 360 -52.99 26.63 7.58
N LYS A 361 -53.13 25.96 8.75
CA LYS A 361 -54.27 26.20 9.63
C LYS A 361 -54.31 27.62 10.20
N ASN A 362 -53.17 28.16 10.62
CA ASN A 362 -53.10 29.53 11.13
C ASN A 362 -53.39 30.60 10.04
N THR A 363 -52.99 30.33 8.79
CA THR A 363 -53.29 31.24 7.67
C THR A 363 -54.78 31.22 7.33
N GLN A 364 -55.46 30.07 7.40
CA GLN A 364 -56.90 29.97 7.20
C GLN A 364 -57.70 30.64 8.30
N ILE A 365 -57.28 30.56 9.56
CA ILE A 365 -57.91 31.25 10.69
C ILE A 365 -57.77 32.78 10.57
N ARG A 366 -56.55 33.23 10.14
CA ARG A 366 -56.31 34.67 9.94
C ARG A 366 -57.12 35.27 8.77
N ASN A 367 -57.31 34.51 7.71
CA ASN A 367 -58.17 34.96 6.58
C ASN A 367 -59.63 34.98 6.92
N ARG A 368 -60.11 34.01 7.73
CA ARG A 368 -61.52 34.09 8.24
C ARG A 368 -61.76 35.30 9.15
N GLN A 369 -60.86 35.70 10.00
CA GLN A 369 -60.99 36.90 10.84
C GLN A 369 -60.89 38.20 10.06
N VAL A 370 -60.30 38.24 8.89
CA VAL A 370 -60.21 39.39 8.00
C VAL A 370 -61.56 39.56 7.23
N ASP A 371 -62.15 38.46 6.80
CA ASP A 371 -63.47 38.48 6.12
C ASP A 371 -64.61 38.86 7.05
N ASP A 372 -64.61 38.44 8.31
CA ASP A 372 -65.59 38.85 9.32
C ASP A 372 -65.52 40.35 9.68
N ARG A 373 -64.32 40.96 9.59
CA ARG A 373 -64.16 42.41 9.78
C ARG A 373 -64.60 43.25 8.57
N ARG A 374 -64.59 42.70 7.38
CA ARG A 374 -65.09 43.38 6.16
C ARG A 374 -66.64 43.33 6.06
N SER A 375 -67.24 42.24 6.46
CA SER A 375 -68.72 42.14 6.48
C SER A 375 -69.37 43.00 7.56
N GLY A 376 -68.65 43.34 8.65
CA GLY A 376 -69.15 44.22 9.74
C GLY A 376 -69.18 45.72 9.41
N SER A 377 -68.40 46.16 8.40
CA SER A 377 -68.26 47.58 8.03
C SER A 377 -69.31 48.03 6.98
N TYR A 378 -70.01 47.10 6.30
CA TYR A 378 -71.04 47.43 5.31
C TYR A 378 -72.42 47.52 5.88
N ARG A 379 -72.66 47.16 7.15
CA ARG A 379 -74.04 47.26 7.81
C ARG A 379 -74.27 48.54 8.63
N ARG A 380 -73.37 49.54 8.60
CA ARG A 380 -73.49 50.78 9.39
C ARG A 380 -73.68 52.08 8.56
N ARG A 381 -73.98 51.96 7.25
CA ARG A 381 -74.15 53.15 6.40
C ARG A 381 -75.59 53.35 5.85
N ASP A 382 -76.59 52.49 6.17
CA ASP A 382 -77.96 52.63 5.71
C ASP A 382 -78.94 52.84 6.86
N ARG A 383 -78.58 53.67 7.86
CA ARG A 383 -79.51 54.23 8.80
C ARG A 383 -79.08 55.59 9.29
N GLU A 384 -79.19 56.57 8.47
CA GLU A 384 -79.37 57.98 8.80
C GLU A 384 -79.45 58.75 7.47
N GLY A 385 -80.66 59.21 7.15
CA GLY A 385 -81.03 60.04 6.03
C GLY A 385 -82.31 59.67 5.38
#